data_8bc2db5c905498114d8d4559a96cc8d0
#
_entry.id   8bc2db5c905498114d8d4559a96cc8d0
#
_cell.length_a   1.000
_cell.length_b   1.000
_cell.length_c   1.000
_cell.angle_alpha   90.00
_cell.angle_beta   90.00
_cell.angle_gamma   90.00
#
_symmetry.space_group_name_H-M   'P 1'
#
loop_
_entity.id
_entity.type
_entity.pdbx_description
1 polymer ?
#
loop_
_entity_poly.entity_id
_entity_poly.type
_entity_poly.pdbx_seq_one_letter_code
_entity_poly.pdbx_strand_id
1 'polypeptide(L)'
;MSGGVRVRAAGVADLDAVVALERSVAEAPHWGAAEYAAIVASGDEGVRRCLFVAEVEGRVVGFAVGKVIGAGSEGSAELESVAVDVAARRMGAGRALCGAVVEWCREVGSAVVELEVRAASSGAIALYEGLGFGVVGRRPGYYRDPADDALLMRLGLGSCGEEALPSSTGVC
;
A
#
# COMPACT_ATOMS: atom_id res chain seq x y z
N MET A 1 -13.26 22.49 -13.39
CA MET A 1 -12.12 22.40 -12.48
C MET A 1 -11.88 20.95 -12.17
N SER A 2 -10.76 20.41 -12.57
CA SER A 2 -10.38 19.05 -12.19
C SER A 2 -10.04 19.05 -10.72
N GLY A 3 -10.91 18.50 -9.88
CA GLY A 3 -10.62 18.25 -8.47
C GLY A 3 -9.43 17.30 -8.39
N GLY A 4 -8.30 17.77 -7.86
CA GLY A 4 -7.11 16.93 -7.66
C GLY A 4 -7.39 15.83 -6.64
N VAL A 5 -6.73 14.69 -6.79
CA VAL A 5 -6.76 13.62 -5.79
C VAL A 5 -6.00 14.08 -4.54
N ARG A 6 -6.63 13.98 -3.39
CA ARG A 6 -6.03 14.24 -2.09
C ARG A 6 -5.98 12.94 -1.28
N VAL A 7 -4.81 12.60 -0.76
CA VAL A 7 -4.64 11.43 0.13
C VAL A 7 -4.41 11.92 1.56
N ARG A 8 -5.07 11.28 2.52
CA ARG A 8 -4.91 11.51 3.94
C ARG A 8 -5.14 10.24 4.76
N ALA A 9 -4.70 10.23 6.01
CA ALA A 9 -5.05 9.17 6.94
C ALA A 9 -6.59 9.13 7.14
N ALA A 10 -7.14 7.93 7.22
CA ALA A 10 -8.56 7.75 7.48
C ALA A 10 -8.89 8.02 8.96
N GLY A 11 -10.07 8.55 9.19
CA GLY A 11 -10.68 8.67 10.51
C GLY A 11 -11.92 7.80 10.65
N VAL A 12 -12.51 7.79 11.84
CA VAL A 12 -13.75 7.02 12.12
C VAL A 12 -14.88 7.39 11.15
N ALA A 13 -14.97 8.67 10.76
CA ALA A 13 -16.00 9.14 9.83
C ALA A 13 -15.89 8.56 8.42
N ASP A 14 -14.74 8.00 8.05
CA ASP A 14 -14.49 7.43 6.72
C ASP A 14 -14.88 5.95 6.62
N LEU A 15 -15.10 5.27 7.75
CA LEU A 15 -15.27 3.82 7.80
C LEU A 15 -16.45 3.32 6.95
N ASP A 16 -17.58 4.01 6.96
CA ASP A 16 -18.74 3.62 6.15
C ASP A 16 -18.42 3.70 4.65
N ALA A 17 -17.71 4.75 4.23
CA ALA A 17 -17.28 4.91 2.84
C ALA A 17 -16.26 3.85 2.42
N VAL A 18 -15.31 3.52 3.29
CA VAL A 18 -14.31 2.46 3.06
C VAL A 18 -14.98 1.10 2.90
N VAL A 19 -15.89 0.74 3.79
CA VAL A 19 -16.63 -0.53 3.73
C VAL A 19 -17.50 -0.61 2.48
N ALA A 20 -18.19 0.47 2.13
CA ALA A 20 -19.02 0.52 0.92
C ALA A 20 -18.16 0.35 -0.34
N LEU A 21 -17.01 1.01 -0.39
CA LEU A 21 -16.07 0.91 -1.51
C LEU A 21 -15.49 -0.49 -1.63
N GLU A 22 -15.07 -1.09 -0.52
CA GLU A 22 -14.55 -2.46 -0.48
C GLU A 22 -15.55 -3.46 -1.08
N ARG A 23 -16.81 -3.35 -0.70
CA ARG A 23 -17.87 -4.23 -1.22
C ARG A 23 -18.12 -4.04 -2.72
N SER A 24 -17.81 -2.88 -3.27
CA SER A 24 -17.98 -2.57 -4.70
C SER A 24 -16.82 -3.07 -5.57
N VAL A 25 -15.68 -3.42 -4.97
CA VAL A 25 -14.48 -3.86 -5.67
C VAL A 25 -14.28 -5.36 -5.44
N ALA A 26 -14.41 -6.15 -6.51
CA ALA A 26 -14.37 -7.62 -6.43
C ALA A 26 -13.03 -8.17 -5.93
N GLU A 27 -11.94 -7.46 -6.16
CA GLU A 27 -10.58 -7.85 -5.77
C GLU A 27 -10.22 -7.47 -4.34
N ALA A 28 -11.08 -6.73 -3.64
CA ALA A 28 -10.85 -6.35 -2.25
C ALA A 28 -10.98 -7.57 -1.31
N PRO A 29 -10.27 -7.57 -0.17
CA PRO A 29 -10.20 -8.73 0.73
C PRO A 29 -11.52 -9.03 1.47
N HIS A 30 -12.55 -8.21 1.35
CA HIS A 30 -13.84 -8.35 2.03
C HIS A 30 -13.75 -8.40 3.56
N TRP A 31 -12.95 -7.50 4.13
CA TRP A 31 -12.89 -7.32 5.57
C TRP A 31 -14.17 -6.66 6.10
N GLY A 32 -14.54 -6.96 7.33
CA GLY A 32 -15.67 -6.32 7.97
C GLY A 32 -15.36 -4.91 8.49
N ALA A 33 -16.42 -4.18 8.86
CA ALA A 33 -16.27 -2.85 9.45
C ALA A 33 -15.41 -2.84 10.73
N ALA A 34 -15.43 -3.93 11.50
CA ALA A 34 -14.66 -4.07 12.73
C ALA A 34 -13.14 -4.08 12.49
N GLU A 35 -12.69 -4.71 11.40
CA GLU A 35 -11.26 -4.74 11.04
C GLU A 35 -10.75 -3.35 10.67
N TYR A 36 -11.51 -2.60 9.87
CA TYR A 36 -11.15 -1.22 9.53
C TYR A 36 -11.19 -0.29 10.74
N ALA A 37 -12.18 -0.46 11.62
CA ALA A 37 -12.27 0.30 12.86
C ALA A 37 -11.06 0.05 13.78
N ALA A 38 -10.61 -1.19 13.88
CA ALA A 38 -9.42 -1.57 14.65
C ALA A 38 -8.15 -0.90 14.10
N ILE A 39 -8.02 -0.78 12.78
CA ILE A 39 -6.88 -0.09 12.15
C ILE A 39 -6.87 1.41 12.53
N VAL A 40 -8.02 2.06 12.47
CA VAL A 40 -8.15 3.49 12.81
C VAL A 40 -7.91 3.75 14.30
N ALA A 41 -8.32 2.81 15.17
CA ALA A 41 -8.16 2.95 16.61
C ALA A 41 -6.72 2.79 17.10
N SER A 42 -5.84 2.19 16.31
CA SER A 42 -4.41 1.93 16.56
C SER A 42 -4.07 1.33 17.93
N GLY A 43 -3.52 0.16 18.03
CA GLY A 43 -3.04 -0.32 19.30
C GLY A 43 -2.65 -1.77 19.44
N ASP A 44 -2.33 -2.51 18.39
CA ASP A 44 -1.78 -3.84 18.56
C ASP A 44 -0.26 -3.79 18.80
N GLU A 45 0.16 -4.31 19.95
CA GLU A 45 1.57 -4.51 20.26
C GLU A 45 2.19 -5.47 19.23
N GLY A 46 3.15 -4.99 18.45
CA GLY A 46 3.92 -5.77 17.48
C GLY A 46 3.40 -5.75 16.04
N VAL A 47 2.15 -5.39 15.80
CA VAL A 47 1.60 -5.19 14.45
C VAL A 47 1.03 -3.79 14.35
N ARG A 48 1.55 -2.99 13.43
CA ARG A 48 1.03 -1.65 13.14
C ARG A 48 0.40 -1.64 11.76
N ARG A 49 -0.76 -1.00 11.64
CA ARG A 49 -1.44 -0.77 10.37
C ARG A 49 -1.72 0.70 10.16
N CYS A 50 -1.74 1.12 8.91
CA CYS A 50 -2.26 2.40 8.48
C CYS A 50 -3.42 2.20 7.52
N LEU A 51 -4.34 3.13 7.51
CA LEU A 51 -5.43 3.24 6.53
C LEU A 51 -5.40 4.66 5.96
N PHE A 52 -5.17 4.75 4.67
CA PHE A 52 -5.26 6.00 3.91
C PHE A 52 -6.49 5.99 3.03
N VAL A 53 -7.10 7.16 2.85
CA VAL A 53 -8.19 7.39 1.90
C VAL A 53 -7.77 8.42 0.87
N ALA A 54 -8.26 8.22 -0.35
CA ALA A 54 -8.15 9.19 -1.42
C ALA A 54 -9.49 9.89 -1.61
N GLU A 55 -9.48 11.20 -1.71
CA GLU A 55 -10.64 12.05 -1.91
C GLU A 55 -10.56 12.80 -3.23
N VAL A 56 -11.69 12.94 -3.88
CA VAL A 56 -11.92 13.87 -4.97
C VAL A 56 -13.18 14.67 -4.63
N GLU A 57 -13.06 15.98 -4.60
CA GLU A 57 -14.17 16.90 -4.28
C GLU A 57 -14.88 16.56 -2.95
N GLY A 58 -14.12 16.14 -1.93
CA GLY A 58 -14.62 15.77 -0.61
C GLY A 58 -15.28 14.40 -0.52
N ARG A 59 -15.27 13.60 -1.59
CA ARG A 59 -15.79 12.23 -1.61
C ARG A 59 -14.63 11.23 -1.58
N VAL A 60 -14.71 10.23 -0.72
CA VAL A 60 -13.77 9.11 -0.69
C VAL A 60 -13.95 8.27 -1.95
N VAL A 61 -12.89 8.13 -2.73
CA VAL A 61 -12.87 7.38 -4.00
C VAL A 61 -11.90 6.21 -3.99
N GLY A 62 -11.14 6.03 -2.93
CA GLY A 62 -10.21 4.92 -2.79
C GLY A 62 -9.66 4.84 -1.39
N PHE A 63 -9.06 3.68 -1.06
CA PHE A 63 -8.33 3.47 0.18
C PHE A 63 -7.14 2.53 -0.03
N ALA A 64 -6.20 2.57 0.89
CA ALA A 64 -5.10 1.62 0.97
C ALA A 64 -4.76 1.29 2.43
N VAL A 65 -4.36 0.05 2.66
CA VAL A 65 -3.92 -0.46 3.96
C VAL A 65 -2.47 -0.91 3.87
N GLY A 66 -1.66 -0.40 4.77
CA GLY A 66 -0.32 -0.89 5.02
C GLY A 66 -0.22 -1.59 6.37
N LYS A 67 0.67 -2.56 6.47
CA LYS A 67 0.97 -3.31 7.68
C LYS A 67 2.48 -3.39 7.90
N VAL A 68 2.90 -3.24 9.16
CA VAL A 68 4.27 -3.49 9.59
C VAL A 68 4.24 -4.41 10.80
N ILE A 69 5.02 -5.48 10.73
CA ILE A 69 5.21 -6.46 11.81
C ILE A 69 6.65 -6.36 12.28
N GLY A 70 6.87 -6.23 13.59
CA GLY A 70 8.17 -6.05 14.19
C GLY A 70 8.66 -4.60 14.17
N ALA A 71 9.93 -4.39 14.46
CA ALA A 71 10.54 -3.07 14.56
C ALA A 71 11.87 -3.00 13.82
N GLY A 72 12.19 -1.81 13.28
CA GLY A 72 13.44 -1.54 12.61
C GLY A 72 13.63 -2.30 11.29
N SER A 73 14.89 -2.51 10.91
CA SER A 73 15.26 -3.13 9.64
C SER A 73 14.88 -4.62 9.50
N GLU A 74 14.56 -5.29 10.60
CA GLU A 74 14.08 -6.67 10.62
C GLU A 74 12.55 -6.76 10.55
N GLY A 75 11.86 -5.63 10.63
CA GLY A 75 10.41 -5.56 10.47
C GLY A 75 9.98 -5.86 9.03
N SER A 76 8.88 -6.60 8.90
CA SER A 76 8.23 -6.88 7.61
C SER A 76 7.15 -5.84 7.35
N ALA A 77 7.21 -5.17 6.22
CA ALA A 77 6.17 -4.25 5.76
C ALA A 77 5.44 -4.81 4.55
N GLU A 78 4.14 -4.60 4.51
CA GLU A 78 3.25 -5.10 3.47
C GLU A 78 2.24 -4.04 3.05
N LEU A 79 2.03 -3.90 1.75
CA LEU A 79 0.88 -3.22 1.18
C LEU A 79 -0.25 -4.26 1.11
N GLU A 80 -1.14 -4.27 2.11
CA GLU A 80 -2.15 -5.32 2.30
C GLU A 80 -3.33 -5.20 1.35
N SER A 81 -3.79 -3.98 1.09
CA SER A 81 -4.97 -3.74 0.27
C SER A 81 -4.93 -2.37 -0.39
N VAL A 82 -5.40 -2.31 -1.61
CA VAL A 82 -5.67 -1.07 -2.34
C VAL A 82 -6.96 -1.24 -3.13
N ALA A 83 -7.87 -0.31 -2.98
CA ALA A 83 -9.09 -0.27 -3.78
C ALA A 83 -9.39 1.16 -4.25
N VAL A 84 -9.81 1.30 -5.49
CA VAL A 84 -10.21 2.58 -6.10
C VAL A 84 -11.53 2.38 -6.82
N ASP A 85 -12.47 3.30 -6.58
CA ASP A 85 -13.75 3.35 -7.30
C ASP A 85 -13.50 3.32 -8.81
N VAL A 86 -14.26 2.49 -9.51
CA VAL A 86 -14.15 2.34 -10.97
C VAL A 86 -14.28 3.70 -11.67
N ALA A 87 -15.19 4.56 -11.19
CA ALA A 87 -15.41 5.90 -11.76
C ALA A 87 -14.22 6.86 -11.54
N ALA A 88 -13.36 6.58 -10.56
CA ALA A 88 -12.18 7.38 -10.23
C ALA A 88 -10.85 6.73 -10.68
N ARG A 89 -10.91 5.64 -11.39
CA ARG A 89 -9.71 5.01 -11.97
C ARG A 89 -9.07 5.94 -13.00
N ARG A 90 -7.75 5.84 -13.15
CA ARG A 90 -6.91 6.68 -14.04
C ARG A 90 -6.77 8.16 -13.63
N MET A 91 -7.28 8.55 -12.44
CA MET A 91 -7.05 9.88 -11.85
C MET A 91 -5.77 9.94 -11.01
N GLY A 92 -5.02 8.85 -10.91
CA GLY A 92 -3.81 8.75 -10.10
C GLY A 92 -4.06 8.41 -8.62
N ALA A 93 -5.30 8.10 -8.22
CA ALA A 93 -5.64 7.79 -6.83
C ALA A 93 -4.92 6.55 -6.31
N GLY A 94 -4.85 5.47 -7.10
CA GLY A 94 -4.13 4.25 -6.72
C GLY A 94 -2.64 4.50 -6.49
N ARG A 95 -2.00 5.24 -7.37
CA ARG A 95 -0.59 5.61 -7.23
C ARG A 95 -0.33 6.47 -5.99
N ALA A 96 -1.18 7.46 -5.74
CA ALA A 96 -1.06 8.33 -4.59
C ALA A 96 -1.27 7.57 -3.27
N LEU A 97 -2.25 6.66 -3.21
CA LEU A 97 -2.51 5.79 -2.06
C LEU A 97 -1.34 4.85 -1.77
N CYS A 98 -0.85 4.14 -2.77
CA CYS A 98 0.32 3.26 -2.62
C CYS A 98 1.56 4.04 -2.18
N GLY A 99 1.78 5.22 -2.76
CA GLY A 99 2.87 6.11 -2.36
C GLY A 99 2.78 6.54 -0.89
N ALA A 100 1.58 6.83 -0.39
CA ALA A 100 1.36 7.17 1.02
C ALA A 100 1.68 5.99 1.96
N VAL A 101 1.28 4.77 1.60
CA VAL A 101 1.63 3.57 2.37
C VAL A 101 3.14 3.33 2.37
N VAL A 102 3.78 3.43 1.21
CA VAL A 102 5.25 3.27 1.09
C VAL A 102 5.99 4.28 1.95
N GLU A 103 5.56 5.55 1.94
CA GLU A 103 6.17 6.58 2.77
C GLU A 103 5.96 6.31 4.26
N TRP A 104 4.77 5.90 4.66
CA TRP A 104 4.51 5.49 6.04
C TRP A 104 5.40 4.31 6.46
N CYS A 105 5.59 3.30 5.60
CA CYS A 105 6.50 2.20 5.87
C CYS A 105 7.95 2.67 6.07
N ARG A 106 8.37 3.67 5.29
CA ARG A 106 9.71 4.29 5.42
C ARG A 106 9.84 5.03 6.76
N GLU A 107 8.83 5.82 7.13
CA GLU A 107 8.80 6.57 8.39
C GLU A 107 8.85 5.67 9.62
N VAL A 108 8.22 4.50 9.58
CA VAL A 108 8.27 3.51 10.67
C VAL A 108 9.55 2.67 10.67
N GLY A 109 10.47 2.90 9.72
CA GLY A 109 11.80 2.31 9.70
C GLY A 109 11.89 0.97 8.98
N SER A 110 10.92 0.59 8.16
CA SER A 110 11.00 -0.63 7.35
C SER A 110 12.00 -0.47 6.21
N ALA A 111 12.81 -1.50 5.97
CA ALA A 111 13.78 -1.51 4.88
C ALA A 111 13.16 -1.94 3.53
N VAL A 112 12.05 -2.67 3.58
CA VAL A 112 11.41 -3.32 2.42
C VAL A 112 9.91 -3.30 2.59
N VAL A 113 9.19 -3.11 1.48
CA VAL A 113 7.73 -3.32 1.40
C VAL A 113 7.45 -4.44 0.40
N GLU A 114 6.57 -5.35 0.77
CA GLU A 114 6.12 -6.45 -0.07
C GLU A 114 4.62 -6.34 -0.37
N LEU A 115 4.19 -6.96 -1.44
CA LEU A 115 2.78 -7.13 -1.79
C LEU A 115 2.58 -8.41 -2.59
N GLU A 116 1.37 -8.92 -2.56
CA GLU A 116 0.91 -9.99 -3.45
C GLU A 116 -0.16 -9.44 -4.40
N VAL A 117 -0.08 -9.84 -5.66
CA VAL A 117 -1.01 -9.40 -6.71
C VAL A 117 -1.34 -10.55 -7.64
N ARG A 118 -2.57 -10.60 -8.15
CA ARG A 118 -2.96 -11.56 -9.18
C ARG A 118 -2.11 -11.41 -10.44
N ALA A 119 -1.60 -12.50 -10.98
CA ALA A 119 -0.79 -12.46 -12.21
C ALA A 119 -1.56 -11.88 -13.41
N ALA A 120 -2.87 -12.04 -13.45
CA ALA A 120 -3.73 -11.48 -14.48
C ALA A 120 -4.03 -9.97 -14.30
N SER A 121 -3.73 -9.39 -13.15
CA SER A 121 -3.99 -7.96 -12.85
C SER A 121 -2.92 -7.05 -13.45
N SER A 122 -2.84 -6.99 -14.78
CA SER A 122 -1.80 -6.25 -15.51
C SER A 122 -1.76 -4.76 -15.16
N GLY A 123 -2.91 -4.13 -14.94
CA GLY A 123 -3.00 -2.72 -14.55
C GLY A 123 -2.42 -2.45 -13.15
N ALA A 124 -2.70 -3.32 -12.19
CA ALA A 124 -2.14 -3.23 -10.84
C ALA A 124 -0.62 -3.48 -10.85
N ILE A 125 -0.16 -4.49 -11.60
CA ILE A 125 1.26 -4.78 -11.75
C ILE A 125 2.00 -3.58 -12.33
N ALA A 126 1.49 -2.97 -13.40
CA ALA A 126 2.08 -1.78 -14.00
C ALA A 126 2.13 -0.60 -13.02
N LEU A 127 1.09 -0.42 -12.19
CA LEU A 127 1.08 0.58 -11.12
C LEU A 127 2.25 0.36 -10.14
N TYR A 128 2.42 -0.87 -9.66
CA TYR A 128 3.45 -1.22 -8.67
C TYR A 128 4.85 -1.13 -9.28
N GLU A 129 5.04 -1.58 -10.51
CA GLU A 129 6.30 -1.40 -11.24
C GLU A 129 6.65 0.08 -11.41
N GLY A 130 5.67 0.93 -11.70
CA GLY A 130 5.83 2.38 -11.77
C GLY A 130 6.25 3.04 -10.45
N LEU A 131 5.99 2.39 -9.31
CA LEU A 131 6.46 2.80 -7.98
C LEU A 131 7.81 2.21 -7.60
N GLY A 132 8.38 1.34 -8.43
CA GLY A 132 9.68 0.70 -8.22
C GLY A 132 9.63 -0.71 -7.65
N PHE A 133 8.43 -1.31 -7.48
CA PHE A 133 8.31 -2.71 -7.10
C PHE A 133 8.80 -3.62 -8.23
N GLY A 134 9.51 -4.68 -7.86
CA GLY A 134 9.92 -5.75 -8.78
C GLY A 134 9.35 -7.10 -8.36
N VAL A 135 9.12 -7.99 -9.32
CA VAL A 135 8.67 -9.36 -9.05
C VAL A 135 9.82 -10.16 -8.44
N VAL A 136 9.59 -10.73 -7.26
CA VAL A 136 10.58 -11.55 -6.55
C VAL A 136 10.16 -13.00 -6.37
N GLY A 137 8.90 -13.33 -6.67
CA GLY A 137 8.39 -14.68 -6.54
C GLY A 137 7.02 -14.86 -7.18
N ARG A 138 6.60 -16.11 -7.25
CA ARG A 138 5.30 -16.51 -7.77
C ARG A 138 4.75 -17.66 -6.94
N ARG A 139 3.48 -17.60 -6.60
CA ARG A 139 2.74 -18.68 -5.94
C ARG A 139 1.71 -19.25 -6.91
N PRO A 140 1.97 -20.42 -7.53
CA PRO A 140 1.04 -21.04 -8.46
C PRO A 140 -0.29 -21.41 -7.80
N GLY A 141 -1.40 -21.11 -8.47
CA GLY A 141 -2.74 -21.47 -8.01
C GLY A 141 -3.17 -20.89 -6.67
N TYR A 142 -2.61 -19.76 -6.28
CA TYR A 142 -2.89 -19.11 -4.98
C TYR A 142 -4.33 -18.60 -4.87
N TYR A 143 -4.86 -18.02 -5.94
CA TYR A 143 -6.25 -17.62 -6.04
C TYR A 143 -7.10 -18.73 -6.63
N ARG A 144 -8.34 -18.87 -6.16
CA ARG A 144 -9.22 -19.96 -6.58
C ARG A 144 -10.40 -19.52 -7.42
N ASP A 145 -10.85 -18.29 -7.28
CA ASP A 145 -12.08 -17.81 -7.91
C ASP A 145 -11.93 -16.36 -8.42
N PRO A 146 -11.58 -16.17 -9.67
CA PRO A 146 -11.09 -17.19 -10.64
C PRO A 146 -9.70 -17.73 -10.29
N ALA A 147 -9.37 -18.92 -10.80
CA ALA A 147 -8.05 -19.51 -10.60
C ALA A 147 -6.96 -18.63 -11.22
N ASP A 148 -5.95 -18.28 -10.43
CA ASP A 148 -4.82 -17.47 -10.87
C ASP A 148 -3.64 -17.64 -9.92
N ASP A 149 -2.45 -17.32 -10.41
CA ASP A 149 -1.24 -17.27 -9.60
C ASP A 149 -1.14 -15.91 -8.88
N ALA A 150 -0.45 -15.89 -7.74
CA ALA A 150 -0.01 -14.66 -7.11
C ALA A 150 1.43 -14.34 -7.51
N LEU A 151 1.67 -13.09 -7.88
CA LEU A 151 3.03 -12.54 -7.97
C LEU A 151 3.37 -11.89 -6.65
N LEU A 152 4.56 -12.19 -6.14
CA LEU A 152 5.16 -11.51 -5.01
C LEU A 152 6.02 -10.38 -5.54
N MET A 153 5.74 -9.16 -5.11
CA MET A 153 6.50 -7.99 -5.52
C MET A 153 7.13 -7.31 -4.30
N ARG A 154 8.29 -6.73 -4.50
CA ARG A 154 9.08 -6.11 -3.43
C ARG A 154 9.65 -4.77 -3.87
N LEU A 155 9.65 -3.82 -2.95
CA LEU A 155 10.30 -2.52 -3.05
C LEU A 155 11.28 -2.34 -1.90
N GLY A 156 12.56 -2.10 -2.20
CA GLY A 156 13.55 -1.66 -1.22
C GLY A 156 13.35 -0.16 -0.92
N LEU A 157 13.32 0.19 0.37
CA LEU A 157 13.12 1.58 0.78
C LEU A 157 14.42 2.37 0.94
N GLY A 158 15.58 1.70 0.90
CA GLY A 158 16.87 2.29 1.24
C GLY A 158 16.93 2.70 2.72
N SER A 159 18.08 2.55 3.36
CA SER A 159 18.32 3.17 4.66
C SER A 159 18.43 4.68 4.45
N CYS A 160 17.63 5.47 5.15
CA CYS A 160 17.91 6.88 5.33
C CYS A 160 19.25 6.98 6.08
N GLY A 161 20.35 7.32 5.37
CA GLY A 161 21.61 7.65 5.99
C GLY A 161 22.76 6.68 5.71
N GLU A 162 23.13 6.52 4.45
CA GLU A 162 24.53 6.28 4.12
C GLU A 162 24.93 7.33 3.08
N GLU A 163 25.21 8.49 3.61
CA GLU A 163 25.98 9.50 2.92
C GLU A 163 27.36 8.90 2.69
N ALA A 164 27.64 8.54 1.45
CA ALA A 164 28.96 8.13 1.04
C ALA A 164 29.94 9.27 1.36
N LEU A 165 30.76 9.07 2.38
CA LEU A 165 31.89 9.92 2.64
C LEU A 165 32.79 9.91 1.38
N PRO A 166 33.17 11.06 0.85
CA PRO A 166 34.12 11.09 -0.25
C PRO A 166 35.44 10.56 0.28
N SER A 167 35.95 9.52 -0.36
CA SER A 167 37.29 9.01 -0.13
C SER A 167 38.27 10.14 -0.46
N SER A 168 38.82 10.77 0.57
CA SER A 168 39.95 11.65 0.41
C SER A 168 41.19 10.78 0.12
N THR A 169 41.50 10.65 -1.13
CA THR A 169 42.80 10.15 -1.55
C THR A 169 43.84 11.23 -1.22
N GLY A 170 44.46 11.08 -0.08
CA GLY A 170 45.67 11.83 0.22
C GLY A 170 46.84 11.25 -0.56
N VAL A 171 47.33 12.03 -1.48
CA VAL A 171 48.62 11.80 -2.13
C VAL A 171 49.71 12.39 -1.26
N CYS A 172 50.70 11.61 -1.00
CA CYS A 172 52.06 12.07 -0.81
C CYS A 172 52.99 11.17 -1.59
#